data_3a441f7bedbc7059109f3ae825b19092
#
_entry.id   3a441f7bedbc7059109f3ae825b19092
#
_cell.length_a   1.000
_cell.length_b   1.000
_cell.length_c   1.000
_cell.angle_alpha   90.00
_cell.angle_beta   90.00
_cell.angle_gamma   90.00
#
_symmetry.space_group_name_H-M   'P 1'
#
loop_
_entity.id
_entity.type
_entity.pdbx_description
1 polymer ?
#
loop_
_entity_poly.entity_id
_entity_poly.type
_entity_poly.pdbx_seq_one_letter_code
_entity_poly.pdbx_strand_id
1 'polypeptide(L)'
;MTDQRITATYSSRYTFTGKEQDALTGLHYFGARYYDARISLWYGVDPLTDEFPDWSPYNYTLNNPIRLIDPDGRGPTDFIYLFMRNAPFGFPISGHSAVLIGNDKTGYKFYNMTGDNLPNGNAKVVKQDFNSVAEFNESMNNGNGKSYELGFRIETSEQQDQAMIQEAEKGGNAPYDLTNGNNCADYVRCIGDAGNVKNGNEQSAMGITWPKKEFKELMKSNPNGKVELFGDQSFNLLKGMDLKLDLDKVKMEYVPSSKYKYTVTDETLK
;
A
#
# COMPACT_ATOMS: atom_id res chain seq x y z
N MET A 1 16.80 -37.11 1.25
CA MET A 1 17.11 -36.28 2.43
C MET A 1 18.63 -36.13 2.49
N THR A 2 19.15 -34.98 2.17
CA THR A 2 20.60 -34.74 2.26
C THR A 2 20.91 -34.30 3.70
N ASP A 3 21.59 -35.19 4.43
CA ASP A 3 22.19 -34.84 5.71
C ASP A 3 23.23 -33.74 5.49
N GLN A 4 22.88 -32.54 5.84
CA GLN A 4 23.88 -31.46 5.98
C GLN A 4 24.68 -31.75 7.25
N ARG A 5 25.85 -32.33 7.11
CA ARG A 5 26.85 -32.41 8.18
C ARG A 5 27.31 -30.99 8.49
N ILE A 6 26.69 -30.38 9.50
CA ILE A 6 27.16 -29.12 10.07
C ILE A 6 28.40 -29.43 10.91
N THR A 7 29.56 -29.26 10.31
CA THR A 7 30.85 -29.31 11.01
C THR A 7 31.27 -27.92 11.56
N ALA A 8 30.30 -27.10 11.95
CA ALA A 8 30.60 -25.76 12.42
C ALA A 8 30.23 -25.62 13.89
N THR A 9 31.11 -25.01 14.65
CA THR A 9 30.93 -24.56 16.04
C THR A 9 29.87 -23.44 16.16
N TYR A 10 29.29 -22.99 15.04
CA TYR A 10 28.24 -21.97 15.00
C TYR A 10 27.03 -22.49 14.25
N SER A 11 25.90 -22.55 14.94
CA SER A 11 24.58 -22.81 14.34
C SER A 11 23.76 -21.51 14.40
N SER A 12 23.38 -20.96 13.26
CA SER A 12 22.47 -19.83 13.22
C SER A 12 21.10 -20.23 13.76
N ARG A 13 20.56 -19.48 14.69
CA ARG A 13 19.16 -19.63 15.15
C ARG A 13 18.16 -19.07 14.14
N TYR A 14 18.60 -18.26 13.19
CA TYR A 14 17.77 -17.61 12.20
C TYR A 14 17.91 -18.35 10.89
N THR A 15 16.86 -19.02 10.46
CA THR A 15 16.90 -19.90 9.28
C THR A 15 15.82 -19.56 8.25
N PHE A 16 14.61 -20.00 8.43
CA PHE A 16 13.53 -19.75 7.45
C PHE A 16 13.10 -18.28 7.48
N THR A 17 13.21 -17.57 6.35
CA THR A 17 12.89 -16.13 6.18
C THR A 17 13.48 -15.21 7.26
N GLY A 18 14.65 -15.59 7.81
CA GLY A 18 15.31 -14.83 8.87
C GLY A 18 14.62 -14.91 10.25
N LYS A 19 13.72 -15.86 10.46
CA LYS A 19 13.03 -16.05 11.75
C LYS A 19 13.83 -16.96 12.70
N GLU A 20 13.69 -16.68 14.00
CA GLU A 20 14.31 -17.48 15.02
C GLU A 20 13.68 -18.86 15.08
N GLN A 21 14.52 -19.89 15.03
CA GLN A 21 14.11 -21.28 15.19
C GLN A 21 14.27 -21.70 16.63
N ASP A 22 13.20 -22.18 17.25
CA ASP A 22 13.24 -22.82 18.56
C ASP A 22 14.00 -24.15 18.48
N ALA A 23 15.04 -24.28 19.27
CA ALA A 23 15.96 -25.42 19.21
C ALA A 23 15.33 -26.74 19.70
N LEU A 24 14.28 -26.68 20.50
CA LEU A 24 13.61 -27.87 21.05
C LEU A 24 12.54 -28.41 20.12
N THR A 25 11.74 -27.52 19.54
CA THR A 25 10.60 -27.89 18.70
C THR A 25 10.92 -27.87 17.21
N GLY A 26 11.93 -27.10 16.81
CA GLY A 26 12.28 -26.85 15.41
C GLY A 26 11.32 -25.89 14.70
N LEU A 27 10.38 -25.27 15.42
CA LEU A 27 9.42 -24.30 14.88
C LEU A 27 10.06 -22.92 14.76
N HIS A 28 9.60 -22.14 13.79
CA HIS A 28 10.04 -20.76 13.58
C HIS A 28 9.06 -19.80 14.23
N TYR A 29 9.56 -18.89 15.07
CA TYR A 29 8.73 -17.88 15.72
C TYR A 29 8.59 -16.64 14.84
N PHE A 30 7.36 -16.33 14.44
CA PHE A 30 7.06 -15.18 13.58
C PHE A 30 6.48 -13.97 14.34
N GLY A 31 6.18 -14.14 15.61
CA GLY A 31 5.52 -13.12 16.43
C GLY A 31 4.11 -13.56 16.81
N ALA A 32 3.17 -13.55 15.89
CA ALA A 32 1.79 -13.97 16.14
C ALA A 32 1.62 -15.49 16.18
N ARG A 33 2.40 -16.23 15.36
CA ARG A 33 2.30 -17.69 15.23
C ARG A 33 3.67 -18.36 15.17
N TYR A 34 3.67 -19.66 15.40
CA TYR A 34 4.80 -20.54 15.10
C TYR A 34 4.58 -21.24 13.76
N TYR A 35 5.63 -21.35 12.94
CA TYR A 35 5.61 -21.98 11.65
C TYR A 35 6.48 -23.24 11.60
N ASP A 36 5.95 -24.32 11.07
CA ASP A 36 6.72 -25.54 10.80
C ASP A 36 7.11 -25.61 9.30
N ALA A 37 8.35 -25.24 9.01
CA ALA A 37 8.86 -25.23 7.64
C ALA A 37 8.97 -26.64 7.03
N ARG A 38 8.96 -27.71 7.85
CA ARG A 38 9.06 -29.11 7.38
C ARG A 38 7.77 -29.58 6.73
N ILE A 39 6.63 -29.06 7.18
CA ILE A 39 5.30 -29.43 6.69
C ILE A 39 4.58 -28.24 6.03
N SER A 40 5.23 -27.07 5.98
CA SER A 40 4.70 -25.85 5.36
C SER A 40 3.37 -25.37 5.97
N LEU A 41 3.20 -25.51 7.28
CA LEU A 41 1.99 -25.13 7.99
C LEU A 41 2.29 -24.27 9.23
N TRP A 42 1.32 -23.39 9.53
CA TRP A 42 1.29 -22.67 10.79
C TRP A 42 0.84 -23.54 11.95
N TYR A 43 1.45 -23.34 13.11
CA TYR A 43 1.08 -24.00 14.36
C TYR A 43 0.08 -23.12 15.14
N GLY A 44 -1.06 -22.86 14.53
CA GLY A 44 -2.13 -22.01 15.08
C GLY A 44 -3.01 -21.49 13.97
N VAL A 45 -4.25 -21.20 14.30
CA VAL A 45 -5.22 -20.56 13.41
C VAL A 45 -4.72 -19.15 13.06
N ASP A 46 -4.85 -18.77 11.80
CA ASP A 46 -4.56 -17.40 11.38
C ASP A 46 -5.48 -16.45 12.14
N PRO A 47 -4.95 -15.44 12.85
CA PRO A 47 -5.80 -14.40 13.41
C PRO A 47 -6.67 -13.71 12.36
N LEU A 48 -6.31 -13.86 11.07
CA LEU A 48 -6.96 -13.29 9.90
C LEU A 48 -7.90 -14.27 9.15
N THR A 49 -8.20 -15.44 9.71
CA THR A 49 -9.02 -16.48 9.07
C THR A 49 -10.34 -15.96 8.51
N ASP A 50 -11.00 -15.04 9.20
CA ASP A 50 -12.31 -14.51 8.80
C ASP A 50 -12.24 -13.63 7.53
N GLU A 51 -11.05 -13.15 7.18
CA GLU A 51 -10.83 -12.34 5.97
C GLU A 51 -10.48 -13.18 4.75
N PHE A 52 -10.07 -14.42 4.96
CA PHE A 52 -9.69 -15.34 3.90
C PHE A 52 -10.52 -16.63 3.97
N PRO A 53 -11.86 -16.56 3.85
CA PRO A 53 -12.74 -17.71 4.06
C PRO A 53 -12.49 -18.86 3.07
N ASP A 54 -11.91 -18.56 1.91
CA ASP A 54 -11.59 -19.56 0.87
C ASP A 54 -10.23 -20.24 1.09
N TRP A 55 -9.50 -19.86 2.15
CA TRP A 55 -8.17 -20.37 2.43
C TRP A 55 -8.09 -21.11 3.75
N SER A 56 -7.24 -22.13 3.80
CA SER A 56 -6.96 -22.83 5.06
C SER A 56 -6.31 -21.85 6.05
N PRO A 57 -6.79 -21.76 7.30
CA PRO A 57 -6.21 -20.90 8.34
C PRO A 57 -4.78 -21.28 8.74
N TYR A 58 -4.28 -22.39 8.24
CA TYR A 58 -2.95 -22.93 8.54
C TYR A 58 -1.98 -22.80 7.36
N ASN A 59 -2.40 -22.26 6.20
CA ASN A 59 -1.50 -22.11 5.06
C ASN A 59 -0.49 -20.96 5.29
N TYR A 60 0.68 -21.08 4.69
CA TYR A 60 1.68 -20.01 4.66
C TYR A 60 1.53 -19.22 3.36
N THR A 61 1.39 -17.89 3.49
CA THR A 61 1.38 -16.93 2.36
C THR A 61 0.45 -17.34 1.21
N LEU A 62 -0.78 -17.78 1.52
CA LEU A 62 -1.78 -18.22 0.54
C LEU A 62 -1.22 -19.27 -0.45
N ASN A 63 -0.36 -20.17 0.04
CA ASN A 63 0.37 -21.17 -0.77
C ASN A 63 1.26 -20.58 -1.88
N ASN A 64 1.70 -19.34 -1.76
CA ASN A 64 2.57 -18.68 -2.72
C ASN A 64 3.87 -18.11 -2.08
N PRO A 65 4.72 -18.96 -1.47
CA PRO A 65 5.91 -18.51 -0.72
C PRO A 65 7.05 -17.99 -1.61
N ILE A 66 6.91 -18.10 -2.94
CA ILE A 66 7.88 -17.54 -3.88
C ILE A 66 7.67 -16.04 -4.06
N ARG A 67 6.43 -15.57 -3.91
CA ARG A 67 6.03 -14.17 -4.13
C ARG A 67 5.72 -13.40 -2.87
N LEU A 68 5.28 -14.11 -1.84
CA LEU A 68 4.78 -13.53 -0.60
C LEU A 68 5.64 -13.96 0.57
N ILE A 69 5.86 -13.07 1.50
CA ILE A 69 6.49 -13.34 2.79
C ILE A 69 5.50 -12.88 3.85
N ASP A 70 5.24 -13.72 4.84
CA ASP A 70 4.52 -13.32 6.04
C ASP A 70 5.57 -12.84 7.07
N PRO A 71 5.59 -11.55 7.42
CA PRO A 71 6.65 -11.02 8.27
C PRO A 71 6.42 -11.22 9.76
N ASP A 72 5.19 -11.40 10.21
CA ASP A 72 4.82 -11.41 11.62
C ASP A 72 3.87 -12.57 12.01
N GLY A 73 3.50 -13.40 11.05
CA GLY A 73 2.55 -14.49 11.26
C GLY A 73 1.08 -14.05 11.24
N ARG A 74 0.75 -12.91 10.62
CA ARG A 74 -0.62 -12.39 10.52
C ARG A 74 -1.11 -12.14 9.11
N GLY A 75 -0.23 -12.17 8.12
CA GLY A 75 -0.53 -11.89 6.72
C GLY A 75 -0.08 -10.48 6.27
N PRO A 76 -0.28 -10.15 4.99
CA PRO A 76 0.21 -8.93 4.41
C PRO A 76 -0.55 -7.69 4.90
N THR A 77 0.13 -6.56 4.89
CA THR A 77 -0.41 -5.22 5.05
C THR A 77 -0.41 -4.50 3.70
N ASP A 78 -0.91 -3.26 3.65
CA ASP A 78 -1.07 -2.53 2.41
C ASP A 78 -0.49 -1.11 2.49
N PHE A 79 0.17 -0.71 1.42
CA PHE A 79 0.44 0.68 1.07
C PHE A 79 -0.50 1.07 -0.07
N ILE A 80 -1.36 2.07 0.14
CA ILE A 80 -2.30 2.54 -0.88
C ILE A 80 -1.98 3.98 -1.24
N TYR A 81 -1.43 4.16 -2.45
CA TYR A 81 -1.26 5.49 -3.05
C TYR A 81 -2.62 6.02 -3.50
N LEU A 82 -3.03 7.16 -2.99
CA LEU A 82 -4.30 7.80 -3.29
C LEU A 82 -4.11 8.92 -4.32
N PHE A 83 -4.99 9.01 -5.31
CA PHE A 83 -4.95 10.03 -6.35
C PHE A 83 -6.29 10.79 -6.44
N MET A 84 -6.18 12.12 -6.51
CA MET A 84 -7.28 13.06 -6.73
C MET A 84 -7.00 13.88 -7.98
N ARG A 85 -7.95 13.93 -8.93
CA ARG A 85 -7.81 14.69 -10.18
C ARG A 85 -7.77 16.19 -9.95
N ASN A 86 -8.69 16.66 -9.13
CA ASN A 86 -8.87 18.10 -8.88
C ASN A 86 -8.15 18.48 -7.60
N ALA A 87 -6.94 19.01 -7.74
CA ALA A 87 -6.24 19.60 -6.61
C ALA A 87 -7.06 20.76 -6.04
N PRO A 88 -7.11 20.93 -4.71
CA PRO A 88 -7.89 21.99 -4.06
C PRO A 88 -7.46 23.42 -4.46
N PHE A 89 -6.41 23.57 -5.25
CA PHE A 89 -5.78 24.86 -5.62
C PHE A 89 -5.92 25.24 -7.10
N GLY A 90 -6.80 24.59 -7.87
CA GLY A 90 -7.15 25.04 -9.21
C GLY A 90 -6.10 24.82 -10.30
N PHE A 91 -5.08 23.98 -10.08
CA PHE A 91 -4.16 23.55 -11.11
C PHE A 91 -4.62 22.20 -11.70
N PRO A 92 -5.32 22.17 -12.83
CA PRO A 92 -5.93 20.96 -13.37
C PRO A 92 -4.93 19.94 -13.93
N ILE A 93 -3.64 20.28 -13.94
CA ILE A 93 -2.61 19.47 -14.64
C ILE A 93 -1.95 18.46 -13.72
N SER A 94 -1.93 18.68 -12.42
CA SER A 94 -1.08 17.90 -11.49
C SER A 94 -1.83 16.87 -10.64
N GLY A 95 -3.07 17.12 -10.28
CA GLY A 95 -3.77 16.30 -9.29
C GLY A 95 -3.22 16.50 -7.87
N HIS A 96 -3.64 15.63 -6.97
CA HIS A 96 -3.16 15.58 -5.59
C HIS A 96 -2.97 14.12 -5.17
N SER A 97 -2.03 13.87 -4.27
CA SER A 97 -1.75 12.53 -3.74
C SER A 97 -1.70 12.51 -2.22
N ALA A 98 -2.08 11.38 -1.68
CA ALA A 98 -1.98 11.03 -0.27
C ALA A 98 -1.72 9.52 -0.16
N VAL A 99 -1.63 8.99 1.05
CA VAL A 99 -1.38 7.57 1.28
C VAL A 99 -2.19 7.03 2.45
N LEU A 100 -2.63 5.78 2.32
CA LEU A 100 -3.08 4.92 3.42
C LEU A 100 -2.04 3.82 3.66
N ILE A 101 -1.72 3.55 4.92
CA ILE A 101 -0.78 2.52 5.34
C ILE A 101 -1.44 1.68 6.42
N GLY A 102 -1.53 0.38 6.23
CA GLY A 102 -2.14 -0.53 7.20
C GLY A 102 -2.91 -1.65 6.54
N ASN A 103 -3.93 -2.16 7.22
CA ASN A 103 -4.84 -3.19 6.69
C ASN A 103 -6.24 -3.08 7.33
N ASP A 104 -7.21 -3.80 6.78
CA ASP A 104 -8.60 -3.74 7.23
C ASP A 104 -8.85 -4.28 8.66
N LYS A 105 -7.82 -4.83 9.33
CA LYS A 105 -7.91 -5.32 10.72
C LYS A 105 -7.39 -4.37 11.77
N THR A 106 -6.18 -3.86 11.51
CA THR A 106 -5.52 -2.92 12.43
C THR A 106 -5.90 -1.49 12.13
N GLY A 107 -6.63 -1.30 11.03
CA GLY A 107 -6.97 -0.02 10.48
C GLY A 107 -5.85 0.55 9.61
N TYR A 108 -6.15 1.67 9.00
CA TYR A 108 -5.26 2.42 8.13
C TYR A 108 -4.91 3.76 8.73
N LYS A 109 -3.65 4.13 8.60
CA LYS A 109 -3.17 5.49 8.86
C LYS A 109 -3.15 6.28 7.56
N PHE A 110 -3.89 7.37 7.54
CA PHE A 110 -3.95 8.31 6.41
C PHE A 110 -2.98 9.45 6.63
N TYR A 111 -2.17 9.71 5.61
CA TYR A 111 -1.25 10.84 5.58
C TYR A 111 -1.44 11.64 4.30
N ASN A 112 -1.64 12.95 4.48
CA ASN A 112 -1.87 13.87 3.39
C ASN A 112 -1.06 15.15 3.64
N MET A 113 -0.12 15.48 2.75
CA MET A 113 0.61 16.72 2.79
C MET A 113 -0.08 17.78 1.95
N THR A 114 -0.40 18.91 2.57
CA THR A 114 -0.96 20.11 1.93
C THR A 114 -0.04 21.31 2.18
N GLY A 115 -0.02 22.26 1.25
CA GLY A 115 0.61 23.56 1.46
C GLY A 115 -0.39 24.57 1.99
N ASP A 116 0.07 25.55 2.76
CA ASP A 116 -0.69 26.77 2.99
C ASP A 116 -0.78 27.56 1.68
N ASN A 117 -1.91 28.25 1.46
CA ASN A 117 -2.19 29.02 0.23
C ASN A 117 -1.27 30.23 0.01
N LEU A 118 -0.16 30.31 0.69
CA LEU A 118 0.77 31.44 0.62
C LEU A 118 2.04 31.02 -0.13
N PRO A 119 2.60 31.90 -0.95
CA PRO A 119 3.96 31.73 -1.45
C PRO A 119 4.90 31.55 -0.25
N ASN A 120 5.65 30.48 -0.19
CA ASN A 120 6.49 30.03 0.94
C ASN A 120 5.72 29.57 2.19
N GLY A 121 4.45 29.15 2.05
CA GLY A 121 3.71 28.52 3.14
C GLY A 121 4.32 27.20 3.60
N ASN A 122 4.21 26.92 4.89
CA ASN A 122 4.71 25.65 5.43
C ASN A 122 3.88 24.47 4.94
N ALA A 123 4.53 23.34 4.71
CA ALA A 123 3.84 22.09 4.50
C ALA A 123 3.08 21.70 5.78
N LYS A 124 1.84 21.25 5.60
CA LYS A 124 1.01 20.71 6.69
C LYS A 124 0.67 19.27 6.38
N VAL A 125 0.97 18.39 7.32
CA VAL A 125 0.57 16.98 7.24
C VAL A 125 -0.72 16.81 8.02
N VAL A 126 -1.77 16.39 7.31
CA VAL A 126 -3.05 15.95 7.89
C VAL A 126 -2.94 14.46 8.14
N LYS A 127 -3.27 14.03 9.35
CA LYS A 127 -3.23 12.63 9.80
C LYS A 127 -4.60 12.24 10.28
N GLN A 128 -5.05 11.03 9.91
CA GLN A 128 -6.31 10.47 10.36
C GLN A 128 -6.22 8.95 10.31
N ASP A 129 -6.89 8.28 11.25
CA ASP A 129 -7.01 6.84 11.26
C ASP A 129 -8.39 6.42 10.74
N PHE A 130 -8.44 5.30 10.01
CA PHE A 130 -9.65 4.68 9.48
C PHE A 130 -9.62 3.18 9.77
N ASN A 131 -10.77 2.58 10.06
CA ASN A 131 -10.83 1.14 10.30
C ASN A 131 -10.79 0.32 9.00
N SER A 132 -11.16 0.94 7.87
CA SER A 132 -11.16 0.28 6.56
C SER A 132 -11.05 1.29 5.43
N VAL A 133 -10.69 0.81 4.23
CA VAL A 133 -10.70 1.63 3.01
C VAL A 133 -12.12 2.07 2.64
N ALA A 134 -13.14 1.29 2.99
CA ALA A 134 -14.54 1.67 2.78
C ALA A 134 -14.93 2.87 3.66
N GLU A 135 -14.52 2.88 4.94
CA GLU A 135 -14.73 4.03 5.84
C GLU A 135 -13.99 5.27 5.34
N PHE A 136 -12.75 5.12 4.88
CA PHE A 136 -12.00 6.19 4.22
C PHE A 136 -12.77 6.77 3.04
N ASN A 137 -13.25 5.91 2.13
CA ASN A 137 -14.00 6.32 0.95
C ASN A 137 -15.28 7.08 1.35
N GLU A 138 -16.02 6.61 2.32
CA GLU A 138 -17.23 7.28 2.82
C GLU A 138 -16.93 8.63 3.46
N SER A 139 -15.88 8.72 4.24
CA SER A 139 -15.47 9.96 4.92
C SER A 139 -14.95 11.02 3.96
N MET A 140 -14.10 10.64 3.02
CA MET A 140 -13.41 11.57 2.13
C MET A 140 -14.19 11.92 0.88
N ASN A 141 -15.11 11.05 0.44
CA ASN A 141 -15.88 11.22 -0.79
C ASN A 141 -17.34 11.59 -0.51
N ASN A 142 -17.57 12.39 0.53
CA ASN A 142 -18.90 12.76 1.01
C ASN A 142 -19.62 13.85 0.19
N GLY A 143 -19.13 14.18 -1.02
CA GLY A 143 -19.75 15.16 -1.91
C GLY A 143 -19.35 16.62 -1.68
N ASN A 144 -18.47 16.91 -0.72
CA ASN A 144 -18.01 18.27 -0.41
C ASN A 144 -16.84 18.75 -1.31
N GLY A 145 -16.72 18.20 -2.52
CA GLY A 145 -15.82 18.70 -3.55
C GLY A 145 -14.35 18.25 -3.46
N LYS A 146 -14.00 17.44 -2.48
CA LYS A 146 -12.66 16.85 -2.36
C LYS A 146 -12.82 15.32 -2.37
N SER A 147 -12.47 14.69 -3.47
CA SER A 147 -12.64 13.26 -3.64
C SER A 147 -11.36 12.63 -4.16
N TYR A 148 -10.87 11.64 -3.45
CA TYR A 148 -9.92 10.70 -4.03
C TYR A 148 -10.69 9.79 -4.98
N GLU A 149 -10.22 9.67 -6.21
CA GLU A 149 -10.94 8.94 -7.25
C GLU A 149 -10.30 7.58 -7.51
N LEU A 150 -8.98 7.48 -7.32
CA LEU A 150 -8.21 6.27 -7.55
C LEU A 150 -7.30 5.98 -6.36
N GLY A 151 -7.19 4.70 -6.02
CA GLY A 151 -6.15 4.15 -5.18
C GLY A 151 -5.29 3.17 -5.96
N PHE A 152 -4.04 3.02 -5.59
CA PHE A 152 -3.19 1.94 -6.06
C PHE A 152 -2.60 1.22 -4.85
N ARG A 153 -3.11 0.03 -4.60
CA ARG A 153 -2.75 -0.84 -3.47
C ARG A 153 -1.55 -1.69 -3.83
N ILE A 154 -0.58 -1.68 -2.95
CA ILE A 154 0.61 -2.54 -3.00
C ILE A 154 0.68 -3.27 -1.67
N GLU A 155 0.75 -4.59 -1.73
CA GLU A 155 0.93 -5.40 -0.53
C GLU A 155 2.31 -5.14 0.08
N THR A 156 2.34 -4.90 1.38
CA THR A 156 3.54 -4.61 2.16
C THR A 156 3.63 -5.53 3.37
N SER A 157 4.63 -5.36 4.18
CA SER A 157 4.80 -6.03 5.46
C SER A 157 4.68 -5.02 6.60
N GLU A 158 4.35 -5.46 7.79
CA GLU A 158 4.30 -4.60 8.97
C GLU A 158 5.62 -3.83 9.20
N GLN A 159 6.76 -4.47 8.92
CA GLN A 159 8.06 -3.80 9.04
C GLN A 159 8.21 -2.67 8.01
N GLN A 160 7.73 -2.88 6.79
CA GLN A 160 7.68 -1.83 5.76
C GLN A 160 6.72 -0.72 6.18
N ASP A 161 5.54 -1.06 6.69
CA ASP A 161 4.57 -0.10 7.18
C ASP A 161 5.11 0.74 8.32
N GLN A 162 5.80 0.13 9.29
CA GLN A 162 6.43 0.87 10.39
C GLN A 162 7.47 1.86 9.88
N ALA A 163 8.30 1.45 8.89
CA ALA A 163 9.28 2.34 8.27
C ALA A 163 8.59 3.50 7.53
N MET A 164 7.52 3.22 6.79
CA MET A 164 6.72 4.21 6.09
C MET A 164 6.02 5.18 7.06
N ILE A 165 5.44 4.68 8.13
CA ILE A 165 4.80 5.49 9.18
C ILE A 165 5.84 6.41 9.85
N GLN A 166 7.02 5.87 10.19
CA GLN A 166 8.09 6.70 10.76
C GLN A 166 8.53 7.81 9.81
N GLU A 167 8.61 7.54 8.53
CA GLU A 167 8.94 8.56 7.52
C GLU A 167 7.82 9.60 7.40
N ALA A 168 6.56 9.14 7.34
CA ALA A 168 5.39 10.03 7.27
C ALA A 168 5.30 10.97 8.49
N GLU A 169 5.70 10.49 9.68
CA GLU A 169 5.71 11.30 10.90
C GLU A 169 6.76 12.42 10.89
N LYS A 170 7.82 12.30 10.10
CA LYS A 170 8.84 13.34 9.94
C LYS A 170 8.37 14.51 9.06
N GLY A 171 7.37 14.28 8.22
CA GLY A 171 6.87 15.26 7.25
C GLY A 171 6.27 16.51 7.91
N GLY A 172 6.25 17.61 7.17
CA GLY A 172 5.61 18.87 7.57
C GLY A 172 6.55 19.92 8.18
N ASN A 173 7.85 19.65 8.29
CA ASN A 173 8.81 20.60 8.86
C ASN A 173 9.54 21.46 7.82
N ALA A 174 9.27 21.27 6.54
CA ALA A 174 9.86 22.03 5.43
C ALA A 174 8.79 22.82 4.69
N PRO A 175 9.15 23.94 4.02
CA PRO A 175 8.22 24.68 3.19
C PRO A 175 7.63 23.78 2.10
N TYR A 176 6.32 23.92 1.86
CA TYR A 176 5.68 23.27 0.73
C TYR A 176 6.15 23.93 -0.57
N ASP A 177 6.77 23.16 -1.45
CA ASP A 177 7.32 23.68 -2.71
C ASP A 177 6.96 22.77 -3.88
N LEU A 178 6.13 23.30 -4.79
CA LEU A 178 5.71 22.55 -5.98
C LEU A 178 6.86 22.26 -6.95
N THR A 179 7.95 23.01 -6.86
CA THR A 179 9.02 23.01 -7.87
C THR A 179 10.34 22.39 -7.41
N ASN A 180 10.58 22.35 -6.10
CA ASN A 180 11.87 21.93 -5.53
C ASN A 180 11.82 20.63 -4.71
N GLY A 181 10.86 19.76 -4.99
CA GLY A 181 10.86 18.41 -4.42
C GLY A 181 10.29 18.31 -3.00
N ASN A 182 9.35 19.16 -2.63
CA ASN A 182 8.60 19.08 -1.37
C ASN A 182 7.11 19.30 -1.59
N ASN A 183 6.52 18.54 -2.49
CA ASN A 183 5.09 18.54 -2.77
C ASN A 183 4.41 17.24 -2.29
N CYS A 184 3.10 17.14 -2.47
CA CYS A 184 2.33 15.98 -2.03
C CYS A 184 2.81 14.66 -2.65
N ALA A 185 3.23 14.65 -3.92
CA ALA A 185 3.71 13.44 -4.57
C ALA A 185 5.12 13.06 -4.11
N ASP A 186 6.01 14.02 -3.90
CA ASP A 186 7.33 13.78 -3.32
C ASP A 186 7.21 13.20 -1.91
N TYR A 187 6.29 13.73 -1.11
CA TYR A 187 6.04 13.23 0.24
C TYR A 187 5.60 11.77 0.23
N VAL A 188 4.61 11.41 -0.59
CA VAL A 188 4.14 10.02 -0.68
C VAL A 188 5.22 9.10 -1.24
N ARG A 189 6.03 9.58 -2.19
CA ARG A 189 7.17 8.85 -2.72
C ARG A 189 8.22 8.57 -1.65
N CYS A 190 8.60 9.57 -0.84
CA CYS A 190 9.55 9.38 0.27
C CYS A 190 9.05 8.34 1.28
N ILE A 191 7.74 8.34 1.56
CA ILE A 191 7.10 7.33 2.41
C ILE A 191 7.24 5.93 1.78
N GLY A 192 6.90 5.79 0.51
CA GLY A 192 7.03 4.52 -0.21
C GLY A 192 8.48 4.02 -0.27
N ASP A 193 9.44 4.91 -0.52
CA ASP A 193 10.88 4.58 -0.53
C ASP A 193 11.34 4.05 0.83
N ALA A 194 10.87 4.63 1.93
CA ALA A 194 11.18 4.15 3.28
C ALA A 194 10.68 2.71 3.53
N GLY A 195 9.54 2.34 2.94
CA GLY A 195 9.01 0.98 2.94
C GLY A 195 9.57 0.08 1.83
N ASN A 196 10.57 0.55 1.07
CA ASN A 196 11.10 -0.18 -0.07
C ASN A 196 10.04 -0.54 -1.14
N VAL A 197 9.01 0.29 -1.25
CA VAL A 197 8.05 0.24 -2.35
C VAL A 197 8.76 0.71 -3.62
N LYS A 198 8.63 -0.05 -4.71
CA LYS A 198 9.26 0.31 -5.98
C LYS A 198 8.56 1.53 -6.59
N ASN A 199 9.10 2.70 -6.33
CA ASN A 199 8.70 3.92 -7.00
C ASN A 199 9.33 4.00 -8.40
N GLY A 200 8.65 4.69 -9.32
CA GLY A 200 9.23 4.96 -10.64
C GLY A 200 10.38 5.97 -10.53
N ASN A 201 11.50 5.68 -11.21
CA ASN A 201 12.69 6.52 -11.18
C ASN A 201 12.59 7.82 -12.03
N GLU A 202 11.43 8.15 -12.54
CA GLU A 202 11.29 9.26 -13.46
C GLU A 202 10.86 10.57 -12.76
N GLN A 203 11.81 11.28 -12.22
CA GLN A 203 11.63 12.73 -12.03
C GLN A 203 11.39 13.41 -13.39
N SER A 204 10.57 14.45 -13.43
CA SER A 204 10.47 15.29 -14.62
C SER A 204 11.86 15.90 -14.94
N ALA A 205 12.08 16.36 -16.17
CA ALA A 205 13.30 17.06 -16.56
C ALA A 205 13.64 18.27 -15.67
N MET A 206 12.66 18.75 -14.87
CA MET A 206 12.80 19.84 -13.91
C MET A 206 12.88 19.36 -12.46
N GLY A 207 13.03 18.05 -12.20
CA GLY A 207 13.09 17.50 -10.84
C GLY A 207 11.75 17.45 -10.11
N ILE A 208 10.63 17.75 -10.77
CA ILE A 208 9.30 17.82 -10.15
C ILE A 208 8.60 16.46 -10.25
N THR A 209 8.10 15.97 -9.14
CA THR A 209 7.22 14.78 -9.10
C THR A 209 5.76 15.21 -9.20
N TRP A 210 5.05 14.66 -10.17
CA TRP A 210 3.63 14.95 -10.39
C TRP A 210 2.76 13.78 -9.94
N PRO A 211 1.67 13.98 -9.19
CA PRO A 211 0.81 12.91 -8.70
C PRO A 211 0.35 11.92 -9.77
N LYS A 212 -0.10 12.42 -10.92
CA LYS A 212 -0.53 11.57 -12.04
C LYS A 212 0.63 10.75 -12.61
N LYS A 213 1.82 11.32 -12.70
CA LYS A 213 3.00 10.63 -13.21
C LYS A 213 3.45 9.56 -12.22
N GLU A 214 3.48 9.89 -10.94
CA GLU A 214 3.84 8.96 -9.87
C GLU A 214 2.88 7.77 -9.82
N PHE A 215 1.58 8.00 -9.86
CA PHE A 215 0.58 6.94 -9.92
C PHE A 215 0.84 5.96 -11.08
N LYS A 216 1.15 6.50 -12.25
CA LYS A 216 1.46 5.72 -13.44
C LYS A 216 2.74 4.89 -13.31
N GLU A 217 3.79 5.47 -12.75
CA GLU A 217 5.07 4.79 -12.56
C GLU A 217 4.98 3.72 -11.47
N LEU A 218 4.24 3.98 -10.39
CA LEU A 218 3.93 2.97 -9.37
C LEU A 218 3.24 1.75 -9.97
N MET A 219 2.22 1.95 -10.83
CA MET A 219 1.54 0.84 -11.50
C MET A 219 2.48 0.01 -12.38
N LYS A 220 3.39 0.65 -13.10
CA LYS A 220 4.37 -0.04 -13.94
C LYS A 220 5.40 -0.82 -13.12
N SER A 221 5.88 -0.23 -12.04
CA SER A 221 6.92 -0.81 -11.19
C SER A 221 6.41 -1.93 -10.30
N ASN A 222 5.09 -1.96 -10.04
CA ASN A 222 4.43 -2.93 -9.17
C ASN A 222 3.27 -3.64 -9.91
N PRO A 223 3.57 -4.53 -10.87
CA PRO A 223 2.53 -5.16 -11.73
C PRO A 223 1.56 -6.07 -10.97
N ASN A 224 1.88 -6.43 -9.72
CA ASN A 224 1.00 -7.20 -8.86
C ASN A 224 0.06 -6.34 -8.03
N GLY A 225 0.25 -5.01 -8.04
CA GLY A 225 -0.62 -4.08 -7.35
C GLY A 225 -2.03 -4.05 -7.94
N LYS A 226 -2.95 -3.46 -7.19
CA LYS A 226 -4.37 -3.44 -7.51
C LYS A 226 -4.87 -1.99 -7.55
N VAL A 227 -5.64 -1.66 -8.56
CA VAL A 227 -6.29 -0.34 -8.66
C VAL A 227 -7.60 -0.38 -7.91
N GLU A 228 -7.79 0.57 -7.01
CA GLU A 228 -9.02 0.79 -6.27
C GLU A 228 -9.78 1.98 -6.86
N LEU A 229 -11.07 1.79 -7.12
CA LEU A 229 -11.95 2.75 -7.75
C LEU A 229 -12.92 3.30 -6.70
N PHE A 230 -12.80 4.57 -6.38
CA PHE A 230 -13.55 5.23 -5.30
C PHE A 230 -14.80 5.99 -5.76
N GLY A 231 -15.26 5.81 -6.98
CA GLY A 231 -16.46 6.50 -7.46
C GLY A 231 -16.80 6.15 -8.90
N ASP A 232 -18.02 6.49 -9.33
CA ASP A 232 -18.56 6.12 -10.64
C ASP A 232 -17.73 6.60 -11.84
N GLN A 233 -16.99 7.69 -11.67
CA GLN A 233 -16.15 8.27 -12.72
C GLN A 233 -14.70 7.77 -12.70
N SER A 234 -14.34 6.97 -11.70
CA SER A 234 -12.96 6.54 -11.46
C SER A 234 -12.42 5.72 -12.63
N PHE A 235 -13.22 4.83 -13.19
CA PHE A 235 -12.83 4.02 -14.34
C PHE A 235 -12.62 4.85 -15.61
N ASN A 236 -13.48 5.83 -15.85
CA ASN A 236 -13.32 6.75 -16.99
C ASN A 236 -12.08 7.63 -16.82
N LEU A 237 -11.78 8.02 -15.57
CA LEU A 237 -10.55 8.73 -15.26
C LEU A 237 -9.32 7.86 -15.56
N LEU A 238 -9.32 6.61 -15.11
CA LEU A 238 -8.22 5.67 -15.35
C LEU A 238 -7.98 5.47 -16.85
N LYS A 239 -9.04 5.26 -17.63
CA LYS A 239 -8.97 5.17 -19.12
C LYS A 239 -8.37 6.44 -19.73
N GLY A 240 -8.76 7.62 -19.24
CA GLY A 240 -8.27 8.92 -19.73
C GLY A 240 -6.83 9.26 -19.32
N MET A 241 -6.18 8.47 -18.50
CA MET A 241 -4.81 8.76 -18.02
C MET A 241 -3.71 8.47 -19.06
N ASP A 242 -4.01 7.83 -20.21
CA ASP A 242 -3.03 7.40 -21.21
C ASP A 242 -1.83 6.65 -20.58
N LEU A 243 -2.16 5.59 -19.88
CA LEU A 243 -1.19 4.84 -19.07
C LEU A 243 -0.23 4.01 -19.94
N LYS A 244 -0.54 3.79 -21.22
CA LYS A 244 0.15 2.81 -22.10
C LYS A 244 0.22 1.43 -21.45
N LEU A 245 -0.80 1.08 -20.66
CA LEU A 245 -0.98 -0.19 -19.99
C LEU A 245 -2.17 -0.90 -20.62
N ASP A 246 -2.09 -2.22 -20.67
CA ASP A 246 -3.21 -3.08 -21.02
C ASP A 246 -4.12 -3.17 -19.78
N LEU A 247 -5.17 -2.34 -19.75
CA LEU A 247 -6.07 -2.26 -18.60
C LEU A 247 -6.83 -3.57 -18.35
N ASP A 248 -6.94 -4.45 -19.34
CA ASP A 248 -7.58 -5.76 -19.18
C ASP A 248 -6.74 -6.70 -18.28
N LYS A 249 -5.46 -6.38 -18.11
CA LYS A 249 -4.55 -7.12 -17.21
C LYS A 249 -4.37 -6.49 -15.84
N VAL A 250 -4.92 -5.30 -15.64
CA VAL A 250 -4.81 -4.59 -14.35
C VAL A 250 -5.90 -5.10 -13.42
N LYS A 251 -5.51 -5.55 -12.24
CA LYS A 251 -6.48 -5.90 -11.19
C LYS A 251 -7.16 -4.63 -10.71
N MET A 252 -8.47 -4.60 -10.78
CA MET A 252 -9.30 -3.47 -10.36
C MET A 252 -10.36 -3.91 -9.36
N GLU A 253 -10.65 -3.06 -8.39
CA GLU A 253 -11.71 -3.29 -7.41
C GLU A 253 -12.45 -1.99 -7.14
N TYR A 254 -13.78 -2.06 -7.05
CA TYR A 254 -14.62 -0.95 -6.61
C TYR A 254 -14.69 -0.97 -5.09
N VAL A 255 -14.29 0.13 -4.46
CA VAL A 255 -14.43 0.30 -3.02
C VAL A 255 -15.86 0.75 -2.71
N PRO A 256 -16.63 -0.01 -1.94
CA PRO A 256 -18.00 0.33 -1.63
C PRO A 256 -18.10 1.64 -0.82
N SER A 257 -19.17 2.36 -1.05
CA SER A 257 -19.58 3.49 -0.21
C SER A 257 -21.07 3.35 0.09
N SER A 258 -21.48 3.63 1.32
CA SER A 258 -22.88 3.58 1.71
C SER A 258 -23.77 4.56 0.92
N LYS A 259 -23.18 5.61 0.34
CA LYS A 259 -23.88 6.65 -0.42
C LYS A 259 -24.01 6.34 -1.91
N TYR A 260 -23.17 5.46 -2.45
CA TYR A 260 -23.17 5.12 -3.87
C TYR A 260 -23.41 3.61 -4.02
N LYS A 261 -24.60 3.25 -4.51
CA LYS A 261 -24.86 1.88 -4.96
C LYS A 261 -24.17 1.69 -6.30
N TYR A 262 -23.00 1.08 -6.29
CA TYR A 262 -22.34 0.65 -7.52
C TYR A 262 -23.05 -0.60 -8.03
N THR A 263 -23.65 -0.49 -9.20
CA THR A 263 -24.02 -1.67 -9.97
C THR A 263 -22.85 -1.93 -10.90
N VAL A 264 -21.95 -2.82 -10.51
CA VAL A 264 -20.94 -3.35 -11.41
C VAL A 264 -21.70 -4.21 -12.42
N THR A 265 -22.02 -3.66 -13.59
CA THR A 265 -22.45 -4.47 -14.71
C THR A 265 -21.19 -4.95 -15.44
N ASP A 266 -21.17 -6.21 -15.88
CA ASP A 266 -20.09 -6.81 -16.68
C ASP A 266 -19.67 -5.96 -17.90
N GLU A 267 -20.49 -5.01 -18.29
CA GLU A 267 -20.23 -4.07 -19.39
C GLU A 267 -19.25 -2.93 -19.01
N THR A 268 -19.05 -2.66 -17.72
CA THR A 268 -18.10 -1.62 -17.26
C THR A 268 -16.66 -2.13 -17.13
N LEU A 269 -16.47 -3.44 -17.17
CA LEU A 269 -15.16 -4.11 -17.10
C LEU A 269 -14.66 -4.64 -18.47
N LYS A 270 -15.43 -4.38 -19.57
CA LYS A 270 -15.02 -4.76 -20.93
C LYS A 270 -14.41 -3.61 -21.70
#